data_cec40783ed25426ab8156599e96fce1f
#
_entry.id   cec40783ed25426ab8156599e96fce1f
#
_cell.length_a   1.000
_cell.length_b   1.000
_cell.length_c   1.000
_cell.angle_alpha   90.00
_cell.angle_beta   90.00
_cell.angle_gamma   90.00
#
_symmetry.space_group_name_H-M   'P 1'
#
loop_
_entity.id
_entity.type
_entity.pdbx_description
1 polymer ?
#
loop_
_entity_poly.entity_id
_entity_poly.type
_entity_poly.pdbx_seq_one_letter_code
_entity_poly.pdbx_strand_id
1 'polypeptide(L)'
;GKHTDQRDRTLCLARILYEETDEKHPMPMTEMIRRLEEEGVASERKSIYRDLAAMNKQGFEVAYRHGKTGGWYLAGRPLNLSELQTVIDAVAVYRWIPAALRASLLDKLAGLFPRGQRGQLRRPVSLPPQGVTAPEEVRQVLDRVHTALQSQRALRFVSFVYDPARRRVFSEYTLVVSPKGLLWSEEGYHLLGWNHRSKSLALYRTDRMSQVLVTGMPAQGPNPDPALWTAAPFGIEPNRRERVRLRCCRALADEILDRLGPAVQLTAEGPFFIATADVILGPAFWAWLSMHTDTITLLSPAWAANLW
;
A
#
# COMPACT_ATOMS: atom_id res chain seq x y z
N GLY A 1 34.46 6.97 39.09
CA GLY A 1 34.07 6.13 37.97
C GLY A 1 32.56 6.02 37.96
N LYS A 2 31.91 6.45 36.87
CA LYS A 2 30.45 6.23 36.67
C LYS A 2 30.26 4.70 36.54
N HIS A 3 29.61 4.08 37.52
CA HIS A 3 29.09 2.74 37.35
C HIS A 3 28.02 2.81 36.24
N THR A 4 28.40 2.46 35.02
CA THR A 4 27.43 2.26 33.94
C THR A 4 26.56 1.07 34.35
N ASP A 5 25.27 1.29 34.53
CA ASP A 5 24.34 0.22 34.87
C ASP A 5 24.41 -0.86 33.77
N GLN A 6 24.37 -2.13 34.19
CA GLN A 6 24.34 -3.28 33.27
C GLN A 6 23.21 -3.14 32.24
N ARG A 7 22.11 -2.50 32.64
CA ARG A 7 20.95 -2.23 31.76
C ARG A 7 21.30 -1.29 30.61
N ASP A 8 22.02 -0.21 30.90
CA ASP A 8 22.45 0.78 29.90
C ASP A 8 23.38 0.12 28.87
N ARG A 9 24.27 -0.76 29.32
CA ARG A 9 25.18 -1.50 28.42
C ARG A 9 24.43 -2.41 27.47
N THR A 10 23.51 -3.23 27.97
CA THR A 10 22.73 -4.16 27.12
C THR A 10 21.89 -3.41 26.11
N LEU A 11 21.24 -2.30 26.49
CA LEU A 11 20.47 -1.46 25.56
C LEU A 11 21.35 -0.79 24.51
N CYS A 12 22.51 -0.27 24.90
CA CYS A 12 23.48 0.32 23.99
C CYS A 12 24.00 -0.72 23.00
N LEU A 13 24.34 -1.92 23.47
CA LEU A 13 24.78 -3.03 22.63
C LEU A 13 23.68 -3.45 21.63
N ALA A 14 22.44 -3.55 22.07
CA ALA A 14 21.31 -3.87 21.22
C ALA A 14 21.13 -2.84 20.10
N ARG A 15 21.24 -1.53 20.42
CA ARG A 15 21.16 -0.44 19.44
C ARG A 15 22.30 -0.51 18.43
N ILE A 16 23.54 -0.72 18.88
CA ILE A 16 24.71 -0.84 18.01
C ILE A 16 24.55 -2.02 17.06
N LEU A 17 24.18 -3.19 17.55
CA LEU A 17 23.94 -4.37 16.70
C LEU A 17 22.80 -4.13 15.69
N TYR A 18 21.74 -3.50 16.13
CA TYR A 18 20.60 -3.17 15.26
C TYR A 18 21.00 -2.19 14.13
N GLU A 19 21.73 -1.13 14.45
CA GLU A 19 22.06 -0.06 13.52
C GLU A 19 23.25 -0.37 12.60
N GLU A 20 24.21 -1.20 13.04
CA GLU A 20 25.51 -1.30 12.39
C GLU A 20 25.83 -2.70 11.87
N THR A 21 25.05 -3.74 12.22
CA THR A 21 25.41 -5.11 11.86
C THR A 21 24.37 -5.83 11.02
N ASP A 22 24.84 -6.73 10.19
CA ASP A 22 24.09 -7.74 9.45
C ASP A 22 24.99 -8.94 9.17
N GLU A 23 24.46 -10.01 8.54
CA GLU A 23 25.22 -11.20 8.22
C GLU A 23 26.46 -10.93 7.36
N LYS A 24 26.41 -9.93 6.47
CA LYS A 24 27.53 -9.55 5.60
C LYS A 24 28.55 -8.68 6.31
N HIS A 25 28.11 -7.92 7.31
CA HIS A 25 28.89 -6.96 8.08
C HIS A 25 28.77 -7.27 9.58
N PRO A 26 29.27 -8.46 10.04
CA PRO A 26 29.26 -8.79 11.45
C PRO A 26 30.31 -7.98 12.19
N MET A 27 30.08 -7.66 13.46
CA MET A 27 30.96 -6.86 14.29
C MET A 27 31.87 -7.74 15.15
N PRO A 28 33.20 -7.67 15.03
CA PRO A 28 34.11 -8.38 15.91
C PRO A 28 34.00 -7.89 17.36
N MET A 29 34.34 -8.75 18.32
CA MET A 29 34.27 -8.41 19.74
C MET A 29 35.11 -7.19 20.12
N THR A 30 36.27 -7.02 19.51
CA THR A 30 37.17 -5.85 19.72
C THR A 30 36.48 -4.56 19.28
N GLU A 31 35.75 -4.61 18.18
CA GLU A 31 35.01 -3.46 17.66
C GLU A 31 33.79 -3.15 18.54
N MET A 32 33.09 -4.17 19.07
CA MET A 32 32.01 -3.93 20.01
C MET A 32 32.48 -3.22 21.27
N ILE A 33 33.63 -3.63 21.82
CA ILE A 33 34.22 -2.97 22.98
C ILE A 33 34.50 -1.51 22.66
N ARG A 34 35.14 -1.25 21.53
CA ARG A 34 35.47 0.11 21.09
C ARG A 34 34.21 0.97 20.92
N ARG A 35 33.18 0.44 20.29
CA ARG A 35 31.90 1.16 20.06
C ARG A 35 31.17 1.45 21.38
N LEU A 36 31.18 0.53 22.33
CA LEU A 36 30.59 0.76 23.66
C LEU A 36 31.38 1.82 24.44
N GLU A 37 32.72 1.83 24.34
CA GLU A 37 33.55 2.86 24.95
C GLU A 37 33.30 4.25 24.36
N GLU A 38 33.10 4.37 23.05
CA GLU A 38 32.75 5.62 22.38
C GLU A 38 31.40 6.19 22.87
N GLU A 39 30.47 5.30 23.25
CA GLU A 39 29.17 5.66 23.88
C GLU A 39 29.31 5.92 25.39
N GLY A 40 30.52 5.90 25.93
CA GLY A 40 30.80 6.12 27.36
C GLY A 40 30.50 4.89 28.24
N VAL A 41 30.37 3.72 27.63
CA VAL A 41 30.03 2.46 28.32
C VAL A 41 31.24 1.55 28.35
N ALA A 42 32.06 1.64 29.41
CA ALA A 42 33.19 0.74 29.62
C ALA A 42 32.71 -0.71 29.77
N SER A 43 33.25 -1.63 29.00
CA SER A 43 32.78 -3.00 28.95
C SER A 43 33.90 -4.03 28.82
N GLU A 44 33.84 -5.06 29.64
CA GLU A 44 34.72 -6.22 29.52
C GLU A 44 34.10 -7.28 28.58
N ARG A 45 34.95 -7.98 27.83
CA ARG A 45 34.58 -9.05 26.93
C ARG A 45 33.59 -10.08 27.53
N LYS A 46 33.85 -10.52 28.78
CA LYS A 46 33.00 -11.50 29.48
C LYS A 46 31.59 -10.96 29.76
N SER A 47 31.49 -9.66 30.01
CA SER A 47 30.20 -8.99 30.24
C SER A 47 29.37 -8.88 28.94
N ILE A 48 30.02 -8.59 27.84
CA ILE A 48 29.36 -8.53 26.52
C ILE A 48 28.80 -9.92 26.14
N TYR A 49 29.55 -11.00 26.35
CA TYR A 49 29.02 -12.34 26.08
C TYR A 49 27.77 -12.66 26.91
N ARG A 50 27.71 -12.22 28.17
CA ARG A 50 26.52 -12.38 29.00
C ARG A 50 25.34 -11.58 28.48
N ASP A 51 25.60 -10.36 28.01
CA ASP A 51 24.55 -9.52 27.43
C ASP A 51 24.04 -10.09 26.12
N LEU A 52 24.90 -10.58 25.21
CA LEU A 52 24.48 -11.27 23.99
C LEU A 52 23.64 -12.51 24.27
N ALA A 53 24.01 -13.31 25.28
CA ALA A 53 23.22 -14.46 25.70
C ALA A 53 21.86 -14.03 26.29
N ALA A 54 21.83 -12.96 27.08
CA ALA A 54 20.60 -12.40 27.62
C ALA A 54 19.67 -11.87 26.51
N MET A 55 20.23 -11.20 25.51
CA MET A 55 19.48 -10.73 24.33
C MET A 55 18.82 -11.90 23.60
N ASN A 56 19.56 -12.98 23.30
CA ASN A 56 19.02 -14.18 22.67
C ASN A 56 17.90 -14.82 23.51
N LYS A 57 18.05 -14.87 24.83
CA LYS A 57 17.03 -15.39 25.75
C LYS A 57 15.74 -14.54 25.72
N GLN A 58 15.85 -13.25 25.39
CA GLN A 58 14.72 -12.32 25.26
C GLN A 58 14.15 -12.22 23.84
N GLY A 59 14.60 -13.08 22.91
CA GLY A 59 14.08 -13.15 21.55
C GLY A 59 14.78 -12.25 20.54
N PHE A 60 15.89 -11.57 20.93
CA PHE A 60 16.77 -10.95 19.94
C PHE A 60 17.64 -12.03 19.32
N GLU A 61 17.47 -12.30 18.05
CA GLU A 61 18.26 -13.31 17.34
C GLU A 61 19.64 -12.76 17.01
N VAL A 62 20.55 -12.83 17.99
CA VAL A 62 21.96 -12.45 17.77
C VAL A 62 22.75 -13.69 17.39
N ALA A 63 23.38 -13.66 16.22
CA ALA A 63 24.16 -14.75 15.68
C ALA A 63 25.64 -14.40 15.57
N TYR A 64 26.48 -15.44 15.44
CA TYR A 64 27.91 -15.29 15.21
C TYR A 64 28.30 -15.88 13.85
N ARG A 65 28.91 -15.06 12.99
CA ARG A 65 29.50 -15.53 11.74
C ARG A 65 30.96 -15.91 11.96
N HIS A 66 31.33 -17.11 11.55
CA HIS A 66 32.71 -17.62 11.60
C HIS A 66 33.52 -17.12 10.40
N GLY A 67 34.86 -17.09 10.53
CA GLY A 67 35.79 -16.75 9.44
C GLY A 67 36.73 -15.58 9.77
N LYS A 68 37.55 -15.18 8.78
CA LYS A 68 38.56 -14.09 8.96
C LYS A 68 37.90 -12.74 9.30
N THR A 69 36.72 -12.48 8.81
CA THR A 69 35.91 -11.31 9.10
C THR A 69 34.71 -11.70 9.99
N GLY A 70 34.91 -12.64 10.89
CA GLY A 70 33.88 -13.14 11.78
C GLY A 70 33.49 -12.14 12.86
N GLY A 71 32.27 -12.24 13.35
CA GLY A 71 31.73 -11.36 14.37
C GLY A 71 30.28 -11.63 14.68
N TRP A 72 29.73 -10.83 15.55
CA TRP A 72 28.35 -10.89 15.98
C TRP A 72 27.48 -9.97 15.15
N TYR A 73 26.26 -10.38 14.89
CA TYR A 73 25.28 -9.56 14.19
C TYR A 73 23.86 -9.88 14.63
N LEU A 74 22.95 -8.94 14.45
CA LEU A 74 21.53 -9.14 14.67
C LEU A 74 20.91 -9.81 13.43
N ALA A 75 20.50 -11.09 13.57
CA ALA A 75 19.89 -11.88 12.50
C ALA A 75 18.36 -11.65 12.43
N GLY A 76 17.69 -11.61 13.59
CA GLY A 76 16.25 -11.44 13.71
C GLY A 76 15.80 -10.02 13.39
N ARG A 77 15.39 -9.80 12.15
CA ARG A 77 14.78 -8.53 11.71
C ARG A 77 13.36 -8.78 11.22
N PRO A 78 12.41 -7.85 11.50
CA PRO A 78 11.01 -8.01 11.07
C PRO A 78 10.84 -8.18 9.56
N LEU A 79 11.73 -7.57 8.77
CA LEU A 79 11.76 -7.65 7.31
C LEU A 79 13.17 -7.97 6.85
N ASN A 80 13.31 -8.82 5.83
CA ASN A 80 14.56 -8.98 5.11
C ASN A 80 14.76 -7.84 4.08
N LEU A 81 15.95 -7.77 3.47
CA LEU A 81 16.29 -6.69 2.54
C LEU A 81 15.35 -6.63 1.33
N SER A 82 14.98 -7.77 0.76
CA SER A 82 14.09 -7.86 -0.40
C SER A 82 12.66 -7.43 -0.06
N GLU A 83 12.15 -7.87 1.08
CA GLU A 83 10.82 -7.47 1.57
C GLU A 83 10.76 -5.97 1.82
N LEU A 84 11.77 -5.40 2.50
CA LEU A 84 11.80 -3.96 2.73
C LEU A 84 11.95 -3.17 1.42
N GLN A 85 12.75 -3.65 0.47
CA GLN A 85 12.86 -3.02 -0.85
C GLN A 85 11.50 -2.98 -1.55
N THR A 86 10.74 -4.08 -1.50
CA THR A 86 9.37 -4.14 -2.05
C THR A 86 8.45 -3.09 -1.41
N VAL A 87 8.51 -2.94 -0.07
CA VAL A 87 7.72 -1.91 0.63
C VAL A 87 8.16 -0.50 0.23
N ILE A 88 9.46 -0.25 0.14
CA ILE A 88 10.03 1.04 -0.30
C ILE A 88 9.59 1.37 -1.71
N ASP A 89 9.66 0.43 -2.64
CA ASP A 89 9.24 0.62 -4.02
C ASP A 89 7.73 0.91 -4.10
N ALA A 90 6.91 0.16 -3.36
CA ALA A 90 5.48 0.41 -3.27
C ALA A 90 5.16 1.83 -2.76
N VAL A 91 5.84 2.29 -1.69
CA VAL A 91 5.68 3.65 -1.17
C VAL A 91 6.18 4.70 -2.18
N ALA A 92 7.28 4.43 -2.88
CA ALA A 92 7.86 5.34 -3.87
C ALA A 92 6.92 5.57 -5.05
N VAL A 93 6.33 4.49 -5.61
CA VAL A 93 5.44 4.56 -6.79
C VAL A 93 4.03 5.02 -6.45
N TYR A 94 3.64 4.97 -5.19
CA TYR A 94 2.28 5.26 -4.76
C TYR A 94 1.96 6.75 -4.83
N ARG A 95 1.27 7.17 -5.89
CA ARG A 95 0.98 8.58 -6.21
C ARG A 95 0.07 9.31 -5.20
N TRP A 96 -0.66 8.56 -4.37
CA TRP A 96 -1.63 9.11 -3.41
C TRP A 96 -1.04 9.50 -2.05
N ILE A 97 0.29 9.40 -1.90
CA ILE A 97 1.01 9.91 -0.75
C ILE A 97 1.57 11.30 -1.08
N PRO A 98 1.31 12.34 -0.27
CA PRO A 98 1.95 13.65 -0.41
C PRO A 98 3.48 13.54 -0.42
N ALA A 99 4.15 14.36 -1.24
CA ALA A 99 5.60 14.26 -1.45
C ALA A 99 6.42 14.34 -0.15
N ALA A 100 6.05 15.25 0.76
CA ALA A 100 6.73 15.40 2.05
C ALA A 100 6.56 14.16 2.94
N LEU A 101 5.35 13.59 2.99
CA LEU A 101 5.09 12.37 3.75
C LEU A 101 5.82 11.17 3.12
N ARG A 102 5.85 11.07 1.79
CA ARG A 102 6.59 10.03 1.06
C ARG A 102 8.06 10.04 1.43
N ALA A 103 8.72 11.21 1.35
CA ALA A 103 10.12 11.35 1.71
C ALA A 103 10.38 10.89 3.16
N SER A 104 9.55 11.35 4.10
CA SER A 104 9.64 10.95 5.51
C SER A 104 9.46 9.44 5.72
N LEU A 105 8.50 8.82 5.02
CA LEU A 105 8.27 7.36 5.10
C LEU A 105 9.45 6.59 4.55
N LEU A 106 9.99 6.98 3.40
CA LEU A 106 11.15 6.32 2.80
C LEU A 106 12.39 6.38 3.71
N ASP A 107 12.64 7.53 4.35
CA ASP A 107 13.74 7.66 5.31
C ASP A 107 13.53 6.79 6.56
N LYS A 108 12.32 6.73 7.09
CA LYS A 108 11.99 5.87 8.25
C LYS A 108 12.13 4.39 7.89
N LEU A 109 11.62 3.96 6.73
CA LEU A 109 11.76 2.59 6.24
C LEU A 109 13.24 2.21 6.06
N ALA A 110 14.03 3.08 5.42
CA ALA A 110 15.46 2.86 5.27
C ALA A 110 16.16 2.77 6.64
N GLY A 111 15.65 3.47 7.67
CA GLY A 111 16.13 3.42 9.05
C GLY A 111 15.96 2.06 9.73
N LEU A 112 15.08 1.18 9.23
CA LEU A 112 14.90 -0.18 9.76
C LEU A 112 16.09 -1.10 9.47
N PHE A 113 17.01 -0.68 8.61
CA PHE A 113 18.20 -1.46 8.23
C PHE A 113 19.52 -0.83 8.69
N PRO A 114 20.57 -1.66 8.81
CA PRO A 114 21.91 -1.18 9.17
C PRO A 114 22.39 -0.09 8.22
N ARG A 115 23.19 0.83 8.76
CA ARG A 115 23.74 1.99 8.01
C ARG A 115 24.45 1.57 6.72
N GLY A 116 25.19 0.45 6.75
CA GLY A 116 25.91 -0.09 5.59
C GLY A 116 25.02 -0.55 4.44
N GLN A 117 23.77 -0.95 4.71
CA GLN A 117 22.82 -1.43 3.69
C GLN A 117 21.88 -0.34 3.17
N ARG A 118 21.74 0.79 3.87
CA ARG A 118 20.81 1.87 3.48
C ARG A 118 21.07 2.43 2.09
N GLY A 119 22.33 2.44 1.65
CA GLY A 119 22.70 2.85 0.29
C GLY A 119 22.14 1.93 -0.81
N GLN A 120 21.94 0.65 -0.50
CA GLN A 120 21.37 -0.32 -1.44
C GLN A 120 19.85 -0.14 -1.61
N LEU A 121 19.16 0.35 -0.57
CA LEU A 121 17.71 0.63 -0.57
C LEU A 121 17.35 1.92 -1.33
N ARG A 122 18.31 2.78 -1.60
CA ARG A 122 18.11 4.07 -2.28
C ARG A 122 18.31 4.01 -3.79
N ARG A 123 18.13 2.84 -4.43
CA ARG A 123 18.13 2.78 -5.90
C ARG A 123 16.92 3.56 -6.41
N PRO A 124 17.14 4.58 -7.25
CA PRO A 124 16.04 5.35 -7.78
C PRO A 124 15.21 4.44 -8.71
N VAL A 125 13.99 4.13 -8.34
CA VAL A 125 12.99 3.68 -9.28
C VAL A 125 12.68 4.88 -10.17
N SER A 126 12.97 4.79 -11.47
CA SER A 126 12.58 5.84 -12.41
C SER A 126 11.06 5.86 -12.49
N LEU A 127 10.48 6.89 -11.91
CA LEU A 127 9.03 7.09 -11.95
C LEU A 127 8.69 7.98 -13.15
N PRO A 128 7.63 7.65 -13.90
CA PRO A 128 7.08 8.60 -14.86
C PRO A 128 6.68 9.88 -14.13
N PRO A 129 6.63 11.04 -14.82
CA PRO A 129 6.16 12.27 -14.22
C PRO A 129 4.81 12.01 -13.55
N GLN A 130 4.80 12.02 -12.22
CA GLN A 130 3.57 11.78 -11.47
C GLN A 130 2.68 13.00 -11.66
N GLY A 131 1.46 12.76 -12.12
CA GLY A 131 0.39 13.74 -12.07
C GLY A 131 0.18 14.26 -10.64
N VAL A 132 -0.86 15.02 -10.42
CA VAL A 132 -1.17 15.65 -9.12
C VAL A 132 -1.00 14.67 -7.97
N THR A 133 -0.03 14.95 -7.09
CA THR A 133 0.11 14.28 -5.79
C THR A 133 -1.13 14.56 -4.96
N ALA A 134 -1.61 13.58 -4.20
CA ALA A 134 -2.75 13.79 -3.30
C ALA A 134 -2.45 14.93 -2.31
N PRO A 135 -3.38 15.88 -2.11
CA PRO A 135 -3.24 16.91 -1.10
C PRO A 135 -3.13 16.29 0.31
N GLU A 136 -2.43 16.95 1.23
CA GLU A 136 -2.33 16.51 2.64
C GLU A 136 -3.71 16.35 3.29
N GLU A 137 -4.70 17.11 2.85
CA GLU A 137 -6.10 17.00 3.28
C GLU A 137 -6.68 15.59 3.10
N VAL A 138 -6.26 14.86 2.04
CA VAL A 138 -6.75 13.50 1.78
C VAL A 138 -6.36 12.54 2.89
N ARG A 139 -5.18 12.68 3.48
CA ARG A 139 -4.76 11.88 4.63
C ARG A 139 -5.69 12.11 5.83
N GLN A 140 -6.03 13.36 6.13
CA GLN A 140 -6.97 13.68 7.21
C GLN A 140 -8.37 13.13 6.95
N VAL A 141 -8.81 13.12 5.69
CA VAL A 141 -10.07 12.50 5.28
C VAL A 141 -10.04 11.00 5.56
N LEU A 142 -8.96 10.32 5.15
CA LEU A 142 -8.79 8.88 5.38
C LEU A 142 -8.76 8.53 6.87
N ASP A 143 -8.04 9.30 7.69
CA ASP A 143 -8.00 9.11 9.14
C ASP A 143 -9.40 9.18 9.77
N ARG A 144 -10.23 10.13 9.31
CA ARG A 144 -11.61 10.28 9.78
C ARG A 144 -12.53 9.16 9.28
N VAL A 145 -12.32 8.69 8.04
CA VAL A 145 -13.05 7.54 7.49
C VAL A 145 -12.72 6.28 8.30
N HIS A 146 -11.45 6.02 8.59
CA HIS A 146 -11.05 4.90 9.44
C HIS A 146 -11.64 4.99 10.84
N THR A 147 -11.60 6.17 11.47
CA THR A 147 -12.21 6.39 12.78
C THR A 147 -13.71 6.10 12.77
N ALA A 148 -14.41 6.54 11.73
CA ALA A 148 -15.86 6.31 11.60
C ALA A 148 -16.20 4.84 11.35
N LEU A 149 -15.41 4.12 10.54
CA LEU A 149 -15.54 2.68 10.34
C LEU A 149 -15.34 1.91 11.66
N GLN A 150 -14.27 2.21 12.39
CA GLN A 150 -13.96 1.55 13.67
C GLN A 150 -14.99 1.83 14.75
N SER A 151 -15.45 3.09 14.85
CA SER A 151 -16.44 3.50 15.85
C SER A 151 -17.88 3.22 15.44
N GLN A 152 -18.13 2.69 14.24
CA GLN A 152 -19.46 2.47 13.66
C GLN A 152 -20.34 3.73 13.72
N ARG A 153 -19.77 4.87 13.33
CA ARG A 153 -20.47 6.17 13.32
C ARG A 153 -20.61 6.69 11.89
N ALA A 154 -21.65 7.49 11.67
CA ALA A 154 -21.86 8.17 10.41
C ALA A 154 -20.87 9.32 10.24
N LEU A 155 -20.48 9.58 8.97
CA LEU A 155 -19.70 10.74 8.56
C LEU A 155 -20.63 11.82 8.03
N ARG A 156 -20.23 13.07 8.27
CA ARG A 156 -20.77 14.27 7.61
C ARG A 156 -19.69 14.94 6.80
N PHE A 157 -19.95 15.27 5.55
CA PHE A 157 -19.01 15.95 4.68
C PHE A 157 -19.70 16.68 3.53
N VAL A 158 -18.96 17.55 2.84
CA VAL A 158 -19.36 18.19 1.59
C VAL A 158 -18.51 17.64 0.47
N SER A 159 -19.11 17.23 -0.65
CA SER A 159 -18.37 16.84 -1.85
C SER A 159 -18.07 18.05 -2.73
N PHE A 160 -17.03 17.95 -3.55
CA PHE A 160 -16.69 18.97 -4.53
C PHE A 160 -16.19 18.35 -5.84
N VAL A 161 -16.30 19.14 -6.91
CA VAL A 161 -15.66 18.89 -8.19
C VAL A 161 -14.73 20.05 -8.55
N TYR A 162 -13.82 19.85 -9.51
CA TYR A 162 -13.03 20.97 -10.04
C TYR A 162 -13.69 21.54 -11.27
N ASP A 163 -13.74 22.89 -11.38
CA ASP A 163 -14.08 23.57 -12.59
C ASP A 163 -12.88 23.59 -13.58
N PRO A 164 -13.06 24.02 -14.85
CA PRO A 164 -11.96 24.14 -15.81
C PRO A 164 -10.83 25.08 -15.35
N ALA A 165 -11.10 26.02 -14.45
CA ALA A 165 -10.11 26.92 -13.85
C ALA A 165 -9.43 26.28 -12.61
N ARG A 166 -9.62 24.98 -12.36
CA ARG A 166 -9.09 24.21 -11.23
C ARG A 166 -9.55 24.70 -9.85
N ARG A 167 -10.68 25.38 -9.78
CA ARG A 167 -11.29 25.80 -8.50
C ARG A 167 -12.27 24.74 -8.02
N ARG A 168 -12.35 24.56 -6.69
CA ARG A 168 -13.31 23.64 -6.07
C ARG A 168 -14.70 24.22 -6.13
N VAL A 169 -15.62 23.48 -6.72
CA VAL A 169 -17.07 23.77 -6.72
C VAL A 169 -17.72 22.78 -5.78
N PHE A 170 -18.18 23.28 -4.64
CA PHE A 170 -18.77 22.47 -3.59
C PHE A 170 -20.22 22.14 -3.89
N SER A 171 -20.65 20.94 -3.48
CA SER A 171 -22.06 20.56 -3.45
C SER A 171 -22.85 21.49 -2.56
N GLU A 172 -24.09 21.83 -2.96
CA GLU A 172 -25.01 22.61 -2.12
C GLU A 172 -25.46 21.88 -0.86
N TYR A 173 -25.24 20.56 -0.82
CA TYR A 173 -25.72 19.71 0.27
C TYR A 173 -24.58 19.11 1.06
N THR A 174 -24.74 19.17 2.39
CA THR A 174 -23.96 18.35 3.30
C THR A 174 -24.48 16.92 3.27
N LEU A 175 -23.60 15.98 3.01
CA LEU A 175 -23.91 14.55 2.98
C LEU A 175 -23.73 13.95 4.38
N VAL A 176 -24.67 13.08 4.76
CA VAL A 176 -24.56 12.18 5.93
C VAL A 176 -24.53 10.75 5.41
N VAL A 177 -23.41 10.06 5.67
CA VAL A 177 -23.14 8.74 5.11
C VAL A 177 -22.63 7.82 6.21
N SER A 178 -23.22 6.63 6.32
CA SER A 178 -22.69 5.56 7.17
C SER A 178 -21.62 4.79 6.40
N PRO A 179 -20.35 4.84 6.80
CA PRO A 179 -19.26 4.14 6.13
C PRO A 179 -19.46 2.62 6.22
N LYS A 180 -19.22 1.92 5.11
CA LYS A 180 -19.35 0.47 4.99
C LYS A 180 -18.05 -0.21 4.57
N GLY A 181 -17.17 0.52 3.91
CA GLY A 181 -15.85 0.05 3.49
C GLY A 181 -15.06 1.13 2.80
N LEU A 182 -13.77 0.91 2.71
CA LEU A 182 -12.85 1.73 1.96
C LEU A 182 -12.32 0.87 0.81
N LEU A 183 -12.56 1.31 -0.42
CA LEU A 183 -12.17 0.61 -1.63
C LEU A 183 -11.03 1.35 -2.31
N TRP A 184 -10.16 0.58 -2.98
CA TRP A 184 -9.07 1.11 -3.77
C TRP A 184 -9.32 0.92 -5.26
N SER A 185 -9.05 1.94 -6.06
CA SER A 185 -8.99 1.89 -7.52
C SER A 185 -7.79 2.69 -8.04
N GLU A 186 -7.53 2.65 -9.35
CA GLU A 186 -6.51 3.49 -9.99
C GLU A 186 -6.72 5.00 -9.74
N GLU A 187 -7.95 5.41 -9.47
CA GLU A 187 -8.31 6.80 -9.15
C GLU A 187 -8.11 7.16 -7.68
N GLY A 188 -7.75 6.20 -6.82
CA GLY A 188 -7.51 6.37 -5.40
C GLY A 188 -8.53 5.69 -4.50
N TYR A 189 -8.64 6.16 -3.28
CA TYR A 189 -9.57 5.62 -2.30
C TYR A 189 -11.00 6.09 -2.52
N HIS A 190 -11.94 5.15 -2.42
CA HIS A 190 -13.36 5.38 -2.46
C HIS A 190 -14.00 4.89 -1.17
N LEU A 191 -14.78 5.75 -0.55
CA LEU A 191 -15.64 5.38 0.55
C LEU A 191 -16.91 4.72 -0.02
N LEU A 192 -17.12 3.44 0.27
CA LEU A 192 -18.42 2.79 0.12
C LEU A 192 -19.26 3.15 1.34
N GLY A 193 -20.41 3.77 1.13
CA GLY A 193 -21.24 4.23 2.22
C GLY A 193 -22.72 4.22 1.93
N TRP A 194 -23.51 4.06 2.98
CA TRP A 194 -24.96 4.21 2.95
C TRP A 194 -25.33 5.68 3.11
N ASN A 195 -25.90 6.25 2.07
CA ASN A 195 -26.38 7.63 2.08
C ASN A 195 -27.71 7.74 2.81
N HIS A 196 -27.77 8.55 3.87
CA HIS A 196 -28.98 8.70 4.69
C HIS A 196 -30.13 9.41 3.96
N ARG A 197 -29.81 10.25 2.96
CA ARG A 197 -30.82 10.97 2.18
C ARG A 197 -31.45 10.10 1.09
N SER A 198 -30.62 9.46 0.23
CA SER A 198 -31.12 8.62 -0.86
C SER A 198 -31.51 7.22 -0.44
N LYS A 199 -31.17 6.82 0.80
CA LYS A 199 -31.38 5.44 1.30
C LYS A 199 -30.80 4.37 0.38
N SER A 200 -29.59 4.63 -0.12
CA SER A 200 -28.88 3.75 -1.05
C SER A 200 -27.39 3.70 -0.74
N LEU A 201 -26.73 2.61 -1.17
CA LEU A 201 -25.27 2.53 -1.19
C LEU A 201 -24.72 3.39 -2.32
N ALA A 202 -23.65 4.12 -2.05
CA ALA A 202 -22.97 4.94 -3.02
C ALA A 202 -21.44 4.96 -2.75
N LEU A 203 -20.70 5.30 -3.79
CA LEU A 203 -19.24 5.49 -3.74
C LEU A 203 -18.89 6.96 -3.71
N TYR A 204 -17.98 7.32 -2.85
CA TYR A 204 -17.48 8.68 -2.69
C TYR A 204 -15.97 8.69 -2.80
N ARG A 205 -15.42 9.41 -3.74
CA ARG A 205 -13.97 9.62 -3.85
C ARG A 205 -13.47 10.40 -2.63
N THR A 206 -12.54 9.83 -1.88
CA THR A 206 -12.04 10.48 -0.66
C THR A 206 -11.29 11.78 -0.93
N ASP A 207 -10.69 11.92 -2.10
CA ASP A 207 -10.00 13.12 -2.57
C ASP A 207 -10.96 14.23 -3.07
N ARG A 208 -12.28 13.97 -3.03
CA ARG A 208 -13.35 14.91 -3.37
C ARG A 208 -14.24 15.20 -2.16
N MET A 209 -13.81 14.84 -0.97
CA MET A 209 -14.50 15.10 0.28
C MET A 209 -13.84 16.26 1.02
N SER A 210 -14.64 17.16 1.54
CA SER A 210 -14.20 18.30 2.35
C SER A 210 -15.03 18.41 3.63
N GLN A 211 -14.49 19.08 4.66
CA GLN A 211 -15.18 19.29 5.94
C GLN A 211 -15.69 17.98 6.57
N VAL A 212 -14.90 16.91 6.44
CA VAL A 212 -15.29 15.60 6.93
C VAL A 212 -15.29 15.58 8.45
N LEU A 213 -16.39 15.13 9.05
CA LEU A 213 -16.56 15.02 10.50
C LEU A 213 -17.20 13.67 10.84
N VAL A 214 -16.65 13.00 11.85
CA VAL A 214 -17.29 11.83 12.46
C VAL A 214 -18.43 12.34 13.35
N THR A 215 -19.64 11.86 13.14
CA THR A 215 -20.84 12.30 13.89
C THR A 215 -21.07 11.43 15.13
N GLY A 216 -21.96 11.87 16.02
CA GLY A 216 -22.47 11.04 17.10
C GLY A 216 -23.49 9.98 16.67
N MET A 217 -23.94 10.00 15.41
CA MET A 217 -24.98 9.10 14.89
C MET A 217 -24.41 7.70 14.65
N PRO A 218 -25.10 6.62 15.10
CA PRO A 218 -24.71 5.26 14.76
C PRO A 218 -24.80 5.02 13.25
N ALA A 219 -23.94 4.17 12.72
CA ALA A 219 -23.98 3.76 11.33
C ALA A 219 -25.26 2.96 11.03
N GLN A 220 -25.90 3.25 9.91
CA GLN A 220 -27.14 2.66 9.45
C GLN A 220 -26.97 1.99 8.07
N GLY A 221 -28.00 1.27 7.64
CA GLY A 221 -28.08 0.63 6.33
C GLY A 221 -27.40 -0.74 6.26
N PRO A 222 -27.54 -1.45 5.15
CA PRO A 222 -27.01 -2.78 4.96
C PRO A 222 -25.48 -2.79 5.03
N ASN A 223 -24.91 -3.95 5.36
CA ASN A 223 -23.47 -4.19 5.29
C ASN A 223 -23.18 -5.03 4.05
N PRO A 224 -22.83 -4.40 2.92
CA PRO A 224 -22.43 -5.12 1.72
C PRO A 224 -21.07 -5.78 1.95
N ASP A 225 -20.80 -6.87 1.23
CA ASP A 225 -19.44 -7.38 1.12
C ASP A 225 -18.62 -6.45 0.21
N PRO A 226 -17.59 -5.75 0.73
CA PRO A 226 -16.77 -4.85 -0.07
C PRO A 226 -16.05 -5.57 -1.23
N ALA A 227 -15.75 -6.86 -1.10
CA ALA A 227 -15.11 -7.65 -2.14
C ALA A 227 -15.94 -7.74 -3.42
N LEU A 228 -17.27 -7.73 -3.30
CA LEU A 228 -18.16 -7.74 -4.47
C LEU A 228 -18.04 -6.46 -5.31
N TRP A 229 -17.59 -5.36 -4.72
CA TRP A 229 -17.41 -4.07 -5.40
C TRP A 229 -16.08 -3.95 -6.14
N THR A 230 -15.12 -4.81 -5.84
CA THR A 230 -13.78 -4.80 -6.45
C THR A 230 -13.49 -6.04 -7.28
N ALA A 231 -14.41 -6.99 -7.36
CA ALA A 231 -14.18 -8.32 -7.92
C ALA A 231 -14.20 -8.39 -9.46
N ALA A 232 -14.30 -7.26 -10.17
CA ALA A 232 -14.33 -7.25 -11.63
C ALA A 232 -13.38 -6.20 -12.22
N PRO A 233 -12.77 -6.48 -13.39
CA PRO A 233 -11.96 -5.51 -14.13
C PRO A 233 -12.77 -4.27 -14.54
N PHE A 234 -12.05 -3.15 -14.76
CA PHE A 234 -12.54 -1.88 -15.28
C PHE A 234 -13.43 -1.06 -14.35
N GLY A 235 -13.46 -1.33 -13.06
CA GLY A 235 -14.18 -0.46 -12.13
C GLY A 235 -14.56 -1.11 -10.81
N ILE A 236 -15.31 -0.37 -10.01
CA ILE A 236 -15.74 -0.74 -8.67
C ILE A 236 -17.27 -0.63 -8.48
N GLU A 237 -18.03 -0.56 -9.57
CA GLU A 237 -19.50 -0.45 -9.54
C GLU A 237 -20.18 -1.79 -9.87
N PRO A 238 -20.67 -2.56 -8.88
CA PRO A 238 -21.23 -3.90 -9.11
C PRO A 238 -22.47 -3.89 -10.00
N ASN A 239 -23.26 -2.82 -10.01
CA ASN A 239 -24.48 -2.70 -10.83
C ASN A 239 -24.20 -2.61 -12.35
N ARG A 240 -22.94 -2.47 -12.74
CA ARG A 240 -22.52 -2.49 -14.15
C ARG A 240 -21.70 -3.72 -14.51
N ARG A 241 -21.74 -4.73 -13.65
CA ARG A 241 -21.04 -5.99 -13.87
C ARG A 241 -21.79 -6.85 -14.86
N GLU A 242 -21.13 -7.17 -15.97
CA GLU A 242 -21.69 -7.94 -17.08
C GLU A 242 -20.71 -9.03 -17.52
N ARG A 243 -21.23 -10.15 -17.95
CA ARG A 243 -20.45 -11.21 -18.57
C ARG A 243 -20.25 -10.90 -20.04
N VAL A 244 -19.00 -10.60 -20.42
CA VAL A 244 -18.63 -10.30 -21.80
C VAL A 244 -17.99 -11.50 -22.48
N ARG A 245 -18.17 -11.59 -23.80
CA ARG A 245 -17.42 -12.46 -24.68
C ARG A 245 -16.74 -11.61 -25.72
N LEU A 246 -15.42 -11.72 -25.78
CA LEU A 246 -14.55 -10.98 -26.68
C LEU A 246 -13.85 -11.95 -27.62
N ARG A 247 -13.94 -11.73 -28.93
CA ARG A 247 -13.16 -12.44 -29.93
C ARG A 247 -11.88 -11.65 -30.16
N CYS A 248 -10.74 -12.24 -29.82
CA CYS A 248 -9.44 -11.61 -29.80
C CYS A 248 -8.48 -12.28 -30.77
N CYS A 249 -7.59 -11.52 -31.41
CA CYS A 249 -6.47 -12.13 -32.12
C CYS A 249 -5.44 -12.72 -31.17
N ARG A 250 -4.76 -13.81 -31.58
CA ARG A 250 -3.86 -14.60 -30.71
C ARG A 250 -2.74 -13.79 -30.06
N ALA A 251 -2.26 -12.74 -30.73
CA ALA A 251 -1.20 -11.88 -30.22
C ALA A 251 -1.57 -11.12 -28.93
N LEU A 252 -2.86 -11.01 -28.61
CA LEU A 252 -3.34 -10.30 -27.43
C LEU A 252 -3.52 -11.19 -26.17
N ALA A 253 -3.10 -12.46 -26.23
CA ALA A 253 -3.36 -13.39 -25.12
C ALA A 253 -2.78 -12.89 -23.78
N ASP A 254 -1.54 -12.41 -23.78
CA ASP A 254 -0.88 -11.87 -22.57
C ASP A 254 -1.62 -10.64 -22.04
N GLU A 255 -1.95 -9.69 -22.92
CA GLU A 255 -2.68 -8.49 -22.55
C GLU A 255 -4.07 -8.79 -21.98
N ILE A 256 -4.78 -9.75 -22.56
CA ILE A 256 -6.09 -10.19 -22.08
C ILE A 256 -5.97 -10.82 -20.69
N LEU A 257 -4.96 -11.67 -20.45
CA LEU A 257 -4.70 -12.26 -19.15
C LEU A 257 -4.34 -11.19 -18.09
N ASP A 258 -3.48 -10.26 -18.45
CA ASP A 258 -3.07 -9.16 -17.58
C ASP A 258 -4.24 -8.24 -17.24
N ARG A 259 -5.09 -7.94 -18.21
CA ARG A 259 -6.18 -6.96 -18.05
C ARG A 259 -7.44 -7.54 -17.42
N LEU A 260 -7.84 -8.76 -17.79
CA LEU A 260 -9.05 -9.41 -17.29
C LEU A 260 -8.77 -10.30 -16.07
N GLY A 261 -7.51 -10.56 -15.77
CA GLY A 261 -7.07 -11.34 -14.62
C GLY A 261 -7.19 -12.85 -14.79
N PRO A 262 -6.77 -13.63 -13.78
CA PRO A 262 -6.64 -15.09 -13.88
C PRO A 262 -7.97 -15.85 -13.99
N ALA A 263 -9.10 -15.20 -13.72
CA ALA A 263 -10.43 -15.82 -13.82
C ALA A 263 -11.01 -15.81 -15.24
N VAL A 264 -10.34 -15.15 -16.20
CA VAL A 264 -10.79 -15.13 -17.60
C VAL A 264 -10.73 -16.54 -18.21
N GLN A 265 -11.79 -16.92 -18.92
CA GLN A 265 -11.87 -18.18 -19.65
C GLN A 265 -11.45 -17.93 -21.10
N LEU A 266 -10.42 -18.64 -21.57
CA LEU A 266 -9.94 -18.55 -22.96
C LEU A 266 -10.31 -19.83 -23.73
N THR A 267 -10.93 -19.66 -24.89
CA THR A 267 -11.27 -20.77 -25.79
C THR A 267 -10.73 -20.51 -27.18
N ALA A 268 -9.93 -21.41 -27.72
CA ALA A 268 -9.35 -21.26 -29.05
C ALA A 268 -10.43 -21.30 -30.14
N GLU A 269 -10.33 -20.42 -31.14
CA GLU A 269 -11.22 -20.32 -32.29
C GLU A 269 -10.40 -20.02 -33.56
N GLY A 270 -9.79 -21.03 -34.14
CA GLY A 270 -8.95 -20.89 -35.35
C GLY A 270 -7.79 -19.91 -35.15
N PRO A 271 -7.70 -18.82 -35.95
CA PRO A 271 -6.67 -17.78 -35.79
C PRO A 271 -6.95 -16.82 -34.62
N PHE A 272 -8.09 -16.95 -33.96
CA PHE A 272 -8.53 -16.14 -32.86
C PHE A 272 -8.67 -16.98 -31.58
N PHE A 273 -9.07 -16.33 -30.50
CA PHE A 273 -9.61 -16.97 -29.30
C PHE A 273 -10.78 -16.14 -28.74
N ILE A 274 -11.64 -16.81 -27.99
CA ILE A 274 -12.72 -16.16 -27.24
C ILE A 274 -12.30 -16.01 -25.81
N ALA A 275 -12.29 -14.79 -25.30
CA ALA A 275 -12.14 -14.47 -23.89
C ALA A 275 -13.52 -14.23 -23.28
N THR A 276 -13.83 -14.95 -22.18
CA THR A 276 -15.07 -14.78 -21.43
C THR A 276 -14.73 -14.34 -20.01
N ALA A 277 -15.25 -13.20 -19.59
CA ALA A 277 -15.00 -12.63 -18.27
C ALA A 277 -16.17 -11.82 -17.76
N ASP A 278 -16.28 -11.68 -16.44
CA ASP A 278 -17.18 -10.73 -15.80
C ASP A 278 -16.43 -9.40 -15.63
N VAL A 279 -16.93 -8.32 -16.23
CA VAL A 279 -16.29 -6.99 -16.24
C VAL A 279 -17.28 -5.91 -15.84
N ILE A 280 -16.78 -4.75 -15.45
CA ILE A 280 -17.61 -3.56 -15.27
C ILE A 280 -17.73 -2.82 -16.61
N LEU A 281 -18.91 -2.80 -17.21
CA LEU A 281 -19.19 -2.06 -18.44
C LEU A 281 -19.29 -0.56 -18.16
N GLY A 282 -18.14 0.06 -17.89
CA GLY A 282 -18.00 1.48 -17.62
C GLY A 282 -17.10 2.19 -18.62
N PRO A 283 -16.85 3.50 -18.43
CA PRO A 283 -15.98 4.28 -19.32
C PRO A 283 -14.60 3.68 -19.54
N ALA A 284 -14.02 3.05 -18.49
CA ALA A 284 -12.70 2.43 -18.60
C ALA A 284 -12.69 1.20 -19.51
N PHE A 285 -13.75 0.39 -19.50
CA PHE A 285 -13.90 -0.75 -20.42
C PHE A 285 -14.01 -0.26 -21.87
N TRP A 286 -14.87 0.73 -22.13
CA TRP A 286 -15.07 1.27 -23.47
C TRP A 286 -13.80 1.96 -24.01
N ALA A 287 -13.10 2.72 -23.17
CA ALA A 287 -11.84 3.34 -23.55
C ALA A 287 -10.77 2.29 -23.91
N TRP A 288 -10.66 1.23 -23.13
CA TRP A 288 -9.75 0.12 -23.41
C TRP A 288 -10.15 -0.61 -24.71
N LEU A 289 -11.42 -0.94 -24.86
CA LEU A 289 -11.90 -1.64 -26.06
C LEU A 289 -11.66 -0.79 -27.34
N SER A 290 -11.78 0.55 -27.25
CA SER A 290 -11.52 1.44 -28.39
C SER A 290 -10.05 1.48 -28.85
N MET A 291 -9.12 1.08 -28.01
CA MET A 291 -7.72 0.91 -28.43
C MET A 291 -7.48 -0.35 -29.27
N HIS A 292 -8.47 -1.26 -29.32
CA HIS A 292 -8.37 -2.60 -29.93
C HIS A 292 -9.42 -2.86 -31.00
N THR A 293 -9.95 -1.83 -31.67
CA THR A 293 -11.02 -1.92 -32.65
C THR A 293 -10.75 -2.93 -33.78
N ASP A 294 -9.48 -3.06 -34.19
CA ASP A 294 -9.08 -3.98 -35.27
C ASP A 294 -8.72 -5.40 -34.79
N THR A 295 -8.60 -5.59 -33.48
CA THR A 295 -8.04 -6.83 -32.90
C THR A 295 -8.95 -7.51 -31.90
N ILE A 296 -9.96 -6.81 -31.40
CA ILE A 296 -10.97 -7.33 -30.49
C ILE A 296 -12.37 -7.02 -31.01
N THR A 297 -13.24 -8.02 -31.01
CA THR A 297 -14.66 -7.86 -31.31
C THR A 297 -15.48 -8.23 -30.09
N LEU A 298 -16.36 -7.34 -29.62
CA LEU A 298 -17.31 -7.63 -28.55
C LEU A 298 -18.46 -8.47 -29.10
N LEU A 299 -18.60 -9.71 -28.65
CA LEU A 299 -19.64 -10.64 -29.10
C LEU A 299 -20.87 -10.62 -28.21
N SER A 300 -20.71 -10.40 -26.93
CA SER A 300 -21.82 -10.35 -25.97
C SER A 300 -21.49 -9.45 -24.76
N PRO A 301 -22.50 -8.86 -24.07
CA PRO A 301 -23.94 -9.01 -24.36
C PRO A 301 -24.35 -8.27 -25.66
N ALA A 302 -25.41 -8.75 -26.34
CA ALA A 302 -25.82 -8.24 -27.64
C ALA A 302 -26.13 -6.74 -27.65
N TRP A 303 -26.72 -6.23 -26.57
CA TRP A 303 -27.00 -4.79 -26.45
C TRP A 303 -25.72 -3.93 -26.44
N ALA A 304 -24.65 -4.44 -25.84
CA ALA A 304 -23.36 -3.76 -25.77
C ALA A 304 -22.61 -3.88 -27.10
N ALA A 305 -22.65 -5.07 -27.75
CA ALA A 305 -22.07 -5.31 -29.07
C ALA A 305 -22.70 -4.42 -30.17
N ASN A 306 -23.99 -4.12 -30.04
CA ASN A 306 -24.68 -3.23 -30.99
C ASN A 306 -24.39 -1.73 -30.79
N LEU A 307 -23.84 -1.37 -29.64
CA LEU A 307 -23.39 0.01 -29.36
C LEU A 307 -21.96 0.26 -29.79
N TRP A 308 -21.20 -0.82 -29.97
CA TRP A 308 -19.81 -0.80 -30.37
C TRP A 308 -19.64 -1.00 -31.89
#